data_50ce294a076428ce79c6b34043b465ae
#
_entry.id   50ce294a076428ce79c6b34043b465ae
#
_cell.length_a   1.000
_cell.length_b   1.000
_cell.length_c   1.000
_cell.angle_alpha   90.00
_cell.angle_beta   90.00
_cell.angle_gamma   90.00
#
_symmetry.space_group_name_H-M   'P 1'
#
loop_
_entity.id
_entity.type
_entity.pdbx_description
1 polymer ?
#
loop_
_entity_poly.entity_id
_entity_poly.type
_entity_poly.pdbx_seq_one_letter_code
_entity_poly.pdbx_strand_id
1 'polypeptide(L)'
;MLWRFGVSASMPFGPASLLGVERFDSDAPVELLPGDDDARKEQIIRAIYRQVLGNAYVMDSERQLVIESQFKLGEISVREFVRRLAKSDLYRTRFFDDCARYRYIELAFRHLLGRAPVDFQEMRTHAERLDSHGYEADIDSFLDSSDYQDHFGEWTVPFQRGWRTEACGTMQEFTWSFQLLRGNSSSSLKGSLTGNSSRLGGFAYQNTAIPVVPPSSVEAQGWSFRPADNLQNAATRLGNGAGEEGKTYRVEVTGYSANNVRRISRYVRSNRVYYVPFDKLSEQFKRIHREGGKIASITPVT
;
A
#
# COMPACT_ATOMS: atom_id res chain seq x y z
N MET A 1 31.45 14.67 15.07
CA MET A 1 30.56 15.66 14.39
C MET A 1 29.75 14.91 13.35
N LEU A 2 28.61 14.36 13.75
CA LEU A 2 27.78 13.48 12.92
C LEU A 2 26.62 14.33 12.36
N TRP A 3 26.62 14.52 11.07
CA TRP A 3 25.54 15.18 10.35
C TRP A 3 24.32 14.24 10.27
N ARG A 4 23.32 14.52 11.07
CA ARG A 4 21.97 13.96 10.87
C ARG A 4 21.35 14.70 9.68
N PHE A 5 21.33 14.08 8.53
CA PHE A 5 20.45 14.50 7.45
C PHE A 5 19.03 14.00 7.76
N GLY A 6 18.27 14.84 8.43
CA GLY A 6 16.81 14.69 8.46
C GLY A 6 16.27 15.15 7.12
N VAL A 7 16.18 14.28 6.15
CA VAL A 7 15.45 14.55 4.91
C VAL A 7 13.99 14.23 5.18
N SER A 8 13.25 15.24 5.65
CA SER A 8 11.81 15.26 5.48
C SER A 8 11.54 15.49 3.99
N ALA A 9 11.59 14.45 3.20
CA ALA A 9 11.12 14.51 1.83
C ALA A 9 9.59 14.62 1.88
N SER A 10 9.07 15.83 1.68
CA SER A 10 7.67 16.01 1.35
C SER A 10 7.44 15.35 -0.01
N MET A 11 6.96 14.12 0.02
CA MET A 11 6.57 13.40 -1.20
C MET A 11 5.45 14.19 -1.87
N PRO A 12 5.53 14.49 -3.19
CA PRO A 12 4.48 15.18 -3.93
C PRO A 12 3.19 14.35 -4.05
N PHE A 13 3.26 13.10 -3.66
CA PHE A 13 2.13 12.20 -3.52
C PHE A 13 1.82 12.07 -2.03
N GLY A 14 0.56 12.19 -1.64
CA GLY A 14 0.14 12.10 -0.24
C GLY A 14 0.78 10.93 0.51
N PRO A 15 0.66 10.88 1.83
CA PRO A 15 1.31 9.85 2.64
C PRO A 15 0.93 8.47 2.12
N ALA A 16 1.86 7.54 2.11
CA ALA A 16 1.70 6.18 1.59
C ALA A 16 0.49 5.45 2.21
N SER A 17 0.10 5.82 3.44
CA SER A 17 -1.11 5.33 4.10
C SER A 17 -2.40 5.70 3.35
N LEU A 18 -2.47 6.88 2.74
CA LEU A 18 -3.60 7.28 1.89
C LEU A 18 -3.63 6.52 0.57
N LEU A 19 -2.50 5.95 0.18
CA LEU A 19 -2.35 5.11 -1.00
C LEU A 19 -2.63 3.63 -0.71
N GLY A 20 -3.05 3.27 0.50
CA GLY A 20 -3.28 1.90 0.91
C GLY A 20 -2.00 1.06 0.99
N VAL A 21 -0.85 1.70 1.03
CA VAL A 21 0.45 1.10 1.28
C VAL A 21 0.80 1.39 2.73
N GLU A 22 1.12 0.38 3.51
CA GLU A 22 1.61 0.57 4.87
C GLU A 22 2.91 1.38 4.84
N ARG A 23 3.09 2.23 5.84
CA ARG A 23 4.35 2.94 6.03
C ARG A 23 5.42 1.94 6.46
N PHE A 24 6.24 1.54 5.53
CA PHE A 24 7.51 0.86 5.80
C PHE A 24 8.68 1.84 5.79
N ASP A 25 8.33 3.10 5.88
CA ASP A 25 9.16 4.25 5.67
C ASP A 25 9.99 4.49 6.92
N SER A 26 11.29 4.60 6.77
CA SER A 26 12.18 5.31 7.66
C SER A 26 12.80 4.58 8.85
N ASP A 27 12.34 3.45 9.25
CA ASP A 27 12.98 2.80 10.39
C ASP A 27 14.29 2.13 9.94
N ALA A 28 15.34 2.41 10.67
CA ALA A 28 16.57 1.62 10.55
C ALA A 28 16.23 0.14 10.71
N PRO A 29 16.91 -0.75 9.99
CA PRO A 29 16.69 -2.18 10.15
C PRO A 29 16.72 -2.57 11.63
N VAL A 30 15.76 -3.38 12.04
CA VAL A 30 15.70 -3.87 13.42
C VAL A 30 16.65 -5.04 13.52
N GLU A 31 17.67 -4.87 14.34
CA GLU A 31 18.78 -5.81 14.49
C GLU A 31 18.97 -6.18 15.94
N LEU A 32 19.34 -7.44 16.22
CA LEU A 32 19.72 -7.90 17.53
C LEU A 32 21.21 -7.68 17.72
N LEU A 33 21.57 -6.85 18.69
CA LEU A 33 22.95 -6.57 19.04
C LEU A 33 23.38 -7.35 20.29
N PRO A 34 24.67 -7.72 20.39
CA PRO A 34 25.20 -8.32 21.63
C PRO A 34 25.01 -7.37 22.79
N GLY A 35 24.34 -7.84 23.84
CA GLY A 35 24.08 -7.04 25.04
C GLY A 35 22.72 -6.34 25.09
N ASP A 36 21.87 -6.55 24.08
CA ASP A 36 20.48 -6.06 24.10
C ASP A 36 19.72 -6.58 25.32
N ASP A 37 18.98 -5.69 25.95
CA ASP A 37 18.14 -6.00 27.11
C ASP A 37 16.85 -6.73 26.69
N ASP A 38 16.13 -7.25 27.69
CA ASP A 38 14.88 -7.97 27.43
C ASP A 38 13.78 -7.10 26.79
N ALA A 39 13.79 -5.80 27.07
CA ALA A 39 12.86 -4.87 26.48
C ALA A 39 13.14 -4.71 24.97
N ARG A 40 14.41 -4.65 24.59
CA ARG A 40 14.81 -4.60 23.18
C ARG A 40 14.49 -5.91 22.47
N LYS A 41 14.76 -7.05 23.09
CA LYS A 41 14.39 -8.36 22.55
C LYS A 41 12.89 -8.49 22.31
N GLU A 42 12.05 -7.96 23.22
CA GLU A 42 10.59 -7.94 23.04
C GLU A 42 10.18 -7.06 21.85
N GLN A 43 10.86 -5.93 21.62
CA GLN A 43 10.63 -5.11 20.42
C GLN A 43 10.98 -5.87 19.14
N ILE A 44 12.09 -6.60 19.13
CA ILE A 44 12.52 -7.44 18.02
C ILE A 44 11.49 -8.54 17.74
N ILE A 45 11.02 -9.23 18.78
CA ILE A 45 9.98 -10.26 18.68
C ILE A 45 8.72 -9.68 18.00
N ARG A 46 8.27 -8.51 18.45
CA ARG A 46 7.11 -7.84 17.83
C ARG A 46 7.36 -7.47 16.37
N ALA A 47 8.56 -7.01 16.04
CA ALA A 47 8.95 -6.70 14.67
C ALA A 47 8.95 -7.96 13.80
N ILE A 48 9.44 -9.09 14.30
CA ILE A 48 9.40 -10.38 13.58
C ILE A 48 7.96 -10.82 13.34
N TYR A 49 7.10 -10.80 14.35
CA TYR A 49 5.68 -11.15 14.16
C TYR A 49 5.00 -10.24 13.14
N ARG A 50 5.24 -8.94 13.22
CA ARG A 50 4.69 -7.96 12.28
C ARG A 50 5.10 -8.24 10.84
N GLN A 51 6.37 -8.53 10.61
CA GLN A 51 6.90 -8.79 9.28
C GLN A 51 6.43 -10.14 8.73
N VAL A 52 6.62 -11.21 9.49
CA VAL A 52 6.32 -12.58 9.04
C VAL A 52 4.81 -12.83 8.92
N LEU A 53 4.01 -12.28 9.81
CA LEU A 53 2.55 -12.42 9.75
C LEU A 53 1.85 -11.28 9.00
N GLY A 54 2.60 -10.43 8.30
CA GLY A 54 2.06 -9.39 7.44
C GLY A 54 1.26 -8.32 8.18
N ASN A 55 1.78 -7.82 9.29
CA ASN A 55 1.16 -6.80 10.14
C ASN A 55 -0.13 -7.26 10.84
N ALA A 56 -0.30 -8.56 11.03
CA ALA A 56 -1.42 -9.10 11.77
C ALA A 56 -1.30 -8.77 13.26
N TYR A 57 -2.43 -8.47 13.89
CA TYR A 57 -2.50 -8.54 15.34
C TYR A 57 -2.38 -10.00 15.76
N VAL A 58 -1.39 -10.28 16.61
CA VAL A 58 -1.18 -11.59 17.19
C VAL A 58 -1.82 -11.58 18.57
N MET A 59 -2.74 -12.51 18.79
CA MET A 59 -3.33 -12.70 20.13
C MET A 59 -2.33 -13.39 21.04
N ASP A 60 -2.42 -13.20 22.34
CA ASP A 60 -1.53 -13.85 23.28
C ASP A 60 -1.57 -15.39 23.17
N SER A 61 -2.71 -15.95 22.83
CA SER A 61 -2.88 -17.38 22.57
C SER A 61 -2.19 -17.88 21.29
N GLU A 62 -1.86 -17.00 20.37
CA GLU A 62 -1.20 -17.31 19.09
C GLU A 62 0.33 -17.16 19.17
N ARG A 63 0.82 -16.57 20.25
CA ARG A 63 2.26 -16.38 20.45
C ARG A 63 2.98 -17.70 20.63
N GLN A 64 4.15 -17.80 20.03
CA GLN A 64 5.02 -18.98 20.09
C GLN A 64 5.95 -18.90 21.31
N LEU A 65 5.40 -19.08 22.52
CA LEU A 65 6.10 -18.85 23.79
C LEU A 65 7.43 -19.61 23.92
N VAL A 66 7.51 -20.82 23.38
CA VAL A 66 8.74 -21.60 23.41
C VAL A 66 9.85 -20.95 22.60
N ILE A 67 9.53 -20.53 21.37
CA ILE A 67 10.49 -19.87 20.47
C ILE A 67 10.91 -18.52 21.06
N GLU A 68 9.97 -17.77 21.62
CA GLU A 68 10.24 -16.48 22.27
C GLU A 68 11.16 -16.63 23.48
N SER A 69 10.94 -17.67 24.30
CA SER A 69 11.80 -17.93 25.47
C SER A 69 13.23 -18.28 25.04
N GLN A 70 13.39 -19.15 24.04
CA GLN A 70 14.71 -19.51 23.52
C GLN A 70 15.43 -18.30 22.92
N PHE A 71 14.68 -17.42 22.22
CA PHE A 71 15.24 -16.19 21.68
C PHE A 71 15.70 -15.23 22.77
N LYS A 72 14.91 -15.05 23.83
CA LYS A 72 15.27 -14.21 24.98
C LYS A 72 16.50 -14.75 25.71
N LEU A 73 16.64 -16.06 25.82
CA LEU A 73 17.83 -16.71 26.38
C LEU A 73 19.07 -16.63 25.46
N GLY A 74 18.88 -16.22 24.19
CA GLY A 74 19.97 -16.15 23.22
C GLY A 74 20.38 -17.49 22.63
N GLU A 75 19.52 -18.49 22.72
CA GLU A 75 19.76 -19.84 22.15
C GLU A 75 19.56 -19.89 20.64
N ILE A 76 18.74 -18.97 20.08
CA ILE A 76 18.44 -18.92 18.67
C ILE A 76 18.65 -17.52 18.07
N SER A 77 19.05 -17.47 16.81
CA SER A 77 19.19 -16.23 16.04
C SER A 77 17.82 -15.68 15.57
N VAL A 78 17.79 -14.45 15.07
CA VAL A 78 16.61 -13.88 14.43
C VAL A 78 16.18 -14.74 13.24
N ARG A 79 17.12 -15.17 12.40
CA ARG A 79 16.84 -16.06 11.25
C ARG A 79 16.18 -17.36 11.67
N GLU A 80 16.68 -18.01 12.72
CA GLU A 80 16.11 -19.25 13.24
C GLU A 80 14.72 -19.01 13.87
N PHE A 81 14.51 -17.87 14.51
CA PHE A 81 13.17 -17.47 14.98
C PHE A 81 12.19 -17.35 13.81
N VAL A 82 12.58 -16.63 12.74
CA VAL A 82 11.76 -16.49 11.51
C VAL A 82 11.49 -17.86 10.90
N ARG A 83 12.47 -18.74 10.83
CA ARG A 83 12.33 -20.11 10.31
C ARG A 83 11.26 -20.90 11.04
N ARG A 84 11.36 -20.94 12.37
CA ARG A 84 10.40 -21.68 13.20
C ARG A 84 9.02 -21.07 13.18
N LEU A 85 8.92 -19.75 13.15
CA LEU A 85 7.63 -19.07 13.02
C LEU A 85 6.99 -19.34 11.67
N ALA A 86 7.75 -19.30 10.58
CA ALA A 86 7.25 -19.61 9.25
C ALA A 86 6.84 -21.09 9.08
N LYS A 87 7.45 -22.01 9.82
CA LYS A 87 7.05 -23.44 9.85
C LYS A 87 5.93 -23.74 10.85
N SER A 88 5.51 -22.78 11.67
CA SER A 88 4.45 -22.99 12.64
C SER A 88 3.08 -23.22 12.00
N ASP A 89 2.21 -23.94 12.71
CA ASP A 89 0.82 -24.12 12.30
C ASP A 89 0.07 -22.80 12.09
N LEU A 90 0.44 -21.77 12.86
CA LEU A 90 -0.13 -20.43 12.73
C LEU A 90 0.13 -19.83 11.34
N TYR A 91 1.36 -19.86 10.86
CA TYR A 91 1.72 -19.34 9.54
C TYR A 91 1.13 -20.22 8.43
N ARG A 92 1.25 -21.53 8.59
CA ARG A 92 0.75 -22.51 7.63
C ARG A 92 -0.77 -22.36 7.40
N THR A 93 -1.56 -22.35 8.46
CA THR A 93 -3.01 -22.20 8.37
C THR A 93 -3.42 -20.86 7.74
N ARG A 94 -2.67 -19.78 8.05
CA ARG A 94 -3.01 -18.45 7.54
C ARG A 94 -2.66 -18.22 6.08
N PHE A 95 -1.55 -18.79 5.61
CA PHE A 95 -0.96 -18.38 4.33
C PHE A 95 -0.74 -19.52 3.35
N PHE A 96 -0.79 -20.77 3.80
CA PHE A 96 -0.55 -21.92 2.94
C PHE A 96 -1.81 -22.74 2.71
N ASP A 97 -2.46 -23.26 3.74
CA ASP A 97 -3.54 -24.25 3.61
C ASP A 97 -4.75 -23.72 2.81
N ASP A 98 -5.12 -22.45 3.03
CA ASP A 98 -6.28 -21.82 2.38
C ASP A 98 -5.91 -21.00 1.13
N CYS A 99 -4.64 -20.93 0.76
CA CYS A 99 -4.16 -20.13 -0.34
C CYS A 99 -3.86 -20.95 -1.59
N ALA A 100 -4.13 -20.37 -2.76
CA ALA A 100 -3.62 -20.92 -4.01
C ALA A 100 -2.09 -20.94 -3.99
N ARG A 101 -1.46 -21.97 -4.59
CA ARG A 101 0.00 -22.16 -4.59
C ARG A 101 0.80 -20.89 -4.90
N TYR A 102 0.51 -20.24 -6.01
CA TYR A 102 1.21 -19.02 -6.40
C TYR A 102 0.92 -17.86 -5.45
N ARG A 103 -0.25 -17.82 -4.81
CA ARG A 103 -0.54 -16.82 -3.78
C ARG A 103 0.32 -17.02 -2.54
N TYR A 104 0.48 -18.25 -2.08
CA TYR A 104 1.42 -18.56 -0.99
C TYR A 104 2.84 -18.12 -1.34
N ILE A 105 3.32 -18.43 -2.54
CA ILE A 105 4.67 -18.01 -2.98
C ILE A 105 4.82 -16.50 -2.95
N GLU A 106 3.86 -15.75 -3.49
CA GLU A 106 3.85 -14.28 -3.42
C GLU A 106 3.95 -13.76 -1.98
N LEU A 107 3.20 -14.39 -1.06
CA LEU A 107 3.22 -14.03 0.35
C LEU A 107 4.55 -14.40 1.01
N ALA A 108 5.13 -15.54 0.69
CA ALA A 108 6.43 -15.96 1.20
C ALA A 108 7.55 -14.99 0.77
N PHE A 109 7.58 -14.56 -0.50
CA PHE A 109 8.49 -13.51 -0.96
C PHE A 109 8.34 -12.22 -0.17
N ARG A 110 7.11 -11.78 0.03
CA ARG A 110 6.82 -10.57 0.80
C ARG A 110 7.23 -10.69 2.26
N HIS A 111 6.90 -11.80 2.90
CA HIS A 111 7.10 -11.97 4.35
C HIS A 111 8.54 -12.28 4.72
N LEU A 112 9.21 -13.13 3.94
CA LEU A 112 10.54 -13.63 4.25
C LEU A 112 11.64 -12.81 3.57
N LEU A 113 11.47 -12.45 2.29
CA LEU A 113 12.47 -11.68 1.54
C LEU A 113 12.15 -10.18 1.43
N GLY A 114 10.95 -9.75 1.82
CA GLY A 114 10.56 -8.35 1.80
C GLY A 114 10.45 -7.72 0.40
N ARG A 115 10.38 -8.52 -0.65
CA ARG A 115 10.27 -8.10 -2.05
C ARG A 115 9.23 -8.93 -2.82
N ALA A 116 8.92 -8.52 -4.02
CA ALA A 116 8.25 -9.38 -4.99
C ALA A 116 9.23 -10.36 -5.66
N PRO A 117 8.76 -11.45 -6.28
CA PRO A 117 9.58 -12.24 -7.17
C PRO A 117 10.09 -11.40 -8.35
N VAL A 118 11.27 -11.71 -8.85
CA VAL A 118 11.90 -11.00 -9.98
C VAL A 118 11.18 -11.35 -11.28
N ASP A 119 10.88 -12.62 -11.46
CA ASP A 119 10.22 -13.14 -12.66
C ASP A 119 9.30 -14.35 -12.34
N PHE A 120 8.61 -14.82 -13.36
CA PHE A 120 7.77 -16.02 -13.24
C PHE A 120 8.59 -17.29 -13.02
N GLN A 121 9.82 -17.34 -13.51
CA GLN A 121 10.69 -18.51 -13.34
C GLN A 121 11.07 -18.70 -11.87
N GLU A 122 11.32 -17.63 -11.14
CA GLU A 122 11.57 -17.70 -9.70
C GLU A 122 10.37 -18.28 -8.96
N MET A 123 9.15 -17.82 -9.27
CA MET A 123 7.91 -18.37 -8.72
C MET A 123 7.73 -19.85 -9.05
N ARG A 124 8.06 -20.23 -10.28
CA ARG A 124 7.97 -21.62 -10.75
C ARG A 124 8.94 -22.53 -10.01
N THR A 125 10.17 -22.08 -9.77
CA THR A 125 11.17 -22.84 -9.01
C THR A 125 10.67 -23.18 -7.60
N HIS A 126 10.04 -22.23 -6.92
CA HIS A 126 9.41 -22.46 -5.62
C HIS A 126 8.19 -23.40 -5.73
N ALA A 127 7.37 -23.27 -6.78
CA ALA A 127 6.26 -24.18 -7.01
C ALA A 127 6.73 -25.64 -7.24
N GLU A 128 7.77 -25.85 -8.01
CA GLU A 128 8.38 -27.15 -8.25
C GLU A 128 9.00 -27.73 -6.97
N ARG A 129 9.58 -26.88 -6.12
CA ARG A 129 10.12 -27.28 -4.82
C ARG A 129 9.03 -27.72 -3.85
N LEU A 130 7.92 -26.99 -3.80
CA LEU A 130 6.75 -27.39 -3.02
C LEU A 130 6.23 -28.77 -3.43
N ASP A 131 6.20 -29.08 -4.73
CA ASP A 131 5.73 -30.36 -5.24
C ASP A 131 6.70 -31.51 -4.94
N SER A 132 7.99 -31.24 -4.96
CA SER A 132 9.02 -32.28 -4.83
C SER A 132 9.50 -32.50 -3.39
N HIS A 133 9.58 -31.45 -2.59
CA HIS A 133 10.20 -31.47 -1.26
C HIS A 133 9.26 -31.01 -0.14
N GLY A 134 8.11 -30.43 -0.50
CA GLY A 134 7.11 -30.00 0.45
C GLY A 134 7.35 -28.61 1.04
N TYR A 135 6.42 -28.21 1.91
CA TYR A 135 6.32 -26.88 2.49
C TYR A 135 7.55 -26.42 3.27
N GLU A 136 8.04 -27.28 4.19
CA GLU A 136 9.15 -26.90 5.08
C GLU A 136 10.45 -26.68 4.31
N ALA A 137 10.70 -27.51 3.29
CA ALA A 137 11.86 -27.37 2.43
C ALA A 137 11.81 -26.08 1.58
N ASP A 138 10.62 -25.64 1.21
CA ASP A 138 10.45 -24.37 0.51
C ASP A 138 10.76 -23.19 1.43
N ILE A 139 10.27 -23.19 2.68
CA ILE A 139 10.62 -22.19 3.68
C ILE A 139 12.13 -22.13 3.92
N ASP A 140 12.77 -23.30 4.08
CA ASP A 140 14.23 -23.37 4.24
C ASP A 140 14.95 -22.73 3.04
N SER A 141 14.46 -22.97 1.84
CA SER A 141 15.06 -22.43 0.62
C SER A 141 15.00 -20.89 0.53
N PHE A 142 13.96 -20.26 1.07
CA PHE A 142 13.89 -18.81 1.19
C PHE A 142 14.94 -18.29 2.16
N LEU A 143 15.01 -18.91 3.33
CA LEU A 143 15.88 -18.45 4.42
C LEU A 143 17.36 -18.80 4.19
N ASP A 144 17.66 -19.87 3.46
CA ASP A 144 19.01 -20.28 3.13
C ASP A 144 19.52 -19.71 1.80
N SER A 145 18.70 -18.86 1.14
CA SER A 145 19.09 -18.18 -0.07
C SER A 145 20.21 -17.15 0.16
N SER A 146 21.04 -16.93 -0.86
CA SER A 146 22.01 -15.84 -0.85
C SER A 146 21.34 -14.47 -0.66
N ASP A 147 20.18 -14.29 -1.27
CA ASP A 147 19.39 -13.07 -1.15
C ASP A 147 19.02 -12.74 0.30
N TYR A 148 18.56 -13.74 1.07
CA TYR A 148 18.31 -13.55 2.49
C TYR A 148 19.59 -13.23 3.26
N GLN A 149 20.65 -13.96 3.01
CA GLN A 149 21.93 -13.79 3.70
C GLN A 149 22.53 -12.40 3.44
N ASP A 150 22.50 -11.92 2.19
CA ASP A 150 23.09 -10.65 1.79
C ASP A 150 22.34 -9.43 2.37
N HIS A 151 21.03 -9.56 2.58
CA HIS A 151 20.19 -8.44 3.05
C HIS A 151 19.89 -8.45 4.54
N PHE A 152 19.78 -9.62 5.15
CA PHE A 152 19.35 -9.75 6.55
C PHE A 152 20.36 -10.49 7.43
N GLY A 153 21.10 -11.43 6.87
CA GLY A 153 22.05 -12.25 7.66
C GLY A 153 21.36 -13.06 8.76
N GLU A 154 22.04 -13.17 9.92
CA GLU A 154 21.53 -13.97 11.05
C GLU A 154 20.76 -13.16 12.08
N TRP A 155 21.00 -11.84 12.18
CA TRP A 155 20.59 -11.03 13.33
C TRP A 155 19.62 -9.91 12.98
N THR A 156 19.37 -9.65 11.72
CA THR A 156 18.47 -8.59 11.26
C THR A 156 17.09 -9.15 10.98
N VAL A 157 16.06 -8.46 11.48
CA VAL A 157 14.66 -8.79 11.16
C VAL A 157 14.39 -8.49 9.70
N PRO A 158 13.82 -9.41 8.92
CA PRO A 158 13.41 -9.11 7.55
C PRO A 158 12.53 -7.87 7.48
N PHE A 159 12.73 -7.05 6.45
CA PHE A 159 11.97 -5.83 6.23
C PHE A 159 11.57 -5.68 4.76
N GLN A 160 10.59 -4.84 4.50
CA GLN A 160 10.12 -4.60 3.13
C GLN A 160 11.15 -3.74 2.38
N ARG A 161 11.68 -4.26 1.27
CA ARG A 161 12.73 -3.59 0.47
C ARG A 161 12.37 -3.44 -1.01
N GLY A 162 11.49 -4.26 -1.56
CA GLY A 162 11.19 -4.30 -2.98
C GLY A 162 10.54 -3.03 -3.55
N TRP A 163 10.19 -2.06 -2.72
CA TRP A 163 9.70 -0.74 -3.13
C TRP A 163 10.81 0.31 -3.26
N ARG A 164 12.04 0.00 -2.85
CA ARG A 164 13.19 0.87 -3.01
C ARG A 164 13.81 0.66 -4.38
N THR A 165 14.26 1.74 -4.99
CA THR A 165 15.02 1.66 -6.23
C THR A 165 16.44 1.21 -5.91
N GLU A 166 16.79 0.02 -6.35
CA GLU A 166 18.14 -0.54 -6.22
C GLU A 166 18.86 -0.52 -7.58
N ALA A 167 20.19 -0.60 -7.56
CA ALA A 167 20.96 -0.75 -8.78
C ALA A 167 20.56 -2.08 -9.47
N CYS A 168 20.34 -2.03 -10.76
CA CYS A 168 19.86 -3.16 -11.57
C CYS A 168 18.39 -3.61 -11.28
N GLY A 169 17.67 -2.91 -10.42
CA GLY A 169 16.24 -3.16 -10.20
C GLY A 169 15.40 -2.81 -11.43
N THR A 170 14.34 -3.56 -11.67
CA THR A 170 13.42 -3.37 -12.78
C THR A 170 12.16 -2.64 -12.36
N MET A 171 11.51 -1.94 -13.29
CA MET A 171 10.18 -1.35 -13.06
C MET A 171 9.14 -2.43 -12.71
N GLN A 172 9.34 -3.63 -13.18
CA GLN A 172 8.51 -4.78 -12.92
C GLN A 172 8.54 -5.18 -11.45
N GLU A 173 9.71 -5.41 -10.87
CA GLU A 173 9.87 -5.72 -9.44
C GLU A 173 9.26 -4.65 -8.55
N PHE A 174 9.50 -3.38 -8.89
CA PHE A 174 8.93 -2.24 -8.18
C PHE A 174 7.40 -2.27 -8.21
N THR A 175 6.78 -2.37 -9.38
CA THR A 175 5.32 -2.36 -9.51
C THR A 175 4.67 -3.60 -8.89
N TRP A 176 5.31 -4.76 -8.98
CA TRP A 176 4.86 -6.00 -8.34
C TRP A 176 4.94 -5.91 -6.83
N SER A 177 5.99 -5.32 -6.28
CA SER A 177 6.11 -5.08 -4.84
C SER A 177 4.98 -4.19 -4.33
N PHE A 178 4.66 -3.11 -5.04
CA PHE A 178 3.49 -2.28 -4.72
C PHE A 178 2.18 -3.05 -4.78
N GLN A 179 2.00 -3.90 -5.77
CA GLN A 179 0.80 -4.72 -5.89
C GLN A 179 0.65 -5.70 -4.73
N LEU A 180 1.74 -6.28 -4.25
CA LEU A 180 1.71 -7.17 -3.09
C LEU A 180 1.47 -6.43 -1.77
N LEU A 181 1.96 -5.19 -1.64
CA LEU A 181 1.81 -4.38 -0.44
C LEU A 181 0.42 -3.73 -0.32
N ARG A 182 -0.29 -3.57 -1.44
CA ARG A 182 -1.59 -2.89 -1.48
C ARG A 182 -2.73 -3.74 -0.95
N GLY A 183 -3.74 -2.99 -0.48
CA GLY A 183 -5.00 -3.57 -0.05
C GLY A 183 -4.94 -4.15 1.35
N ASN A 184 -5.85 -5.06 1.62
CA ASN A 184 -5.94 -5.74 2.89
C ASN A 184 -4.62 -6.42 3.22
N SER A 185 -4.18 -6.31 4.48
CA SER A 185 -3.03 -7.08 4.94
C SER A 185 -3.28 -8.57 4.70
N SER A 186 -2.21 -9.34 4.60
CA SER A 186 -2.32 -10.79 4.43
C SER A 186 -3.08 -11.48 5.56
N SER A 187 -3.18 -10.84 6.73
CA SER A 187 -4.01 -11.29 7.84
C SER A 187 -5.52 -11.15 7.60
N SER A 188 -5.93 -10.33 6.63
CA SER A 188 -7.33 -10.15 6.25
C SER A 188 -7.86 -11.26 5.35
N LEU A 189 -7.08 -12.30 5.11
CA LEU A 189 -7.50 -13.48 4.35
C LEU A 189 -8.58 -14.31 5.06
N LYS A 190 -8.84 -14.07 6.34
CA LYS A 190 -9.94 -14.72 7.08
C LYS A 190 -11.27 -14.44 6.38
N GLY A 191 -11.75 -15.44 5.63
CA GLY A 191 -13.08 -15.42 5.02
C GLY A 191 -13.21 -14.77 3.64
N SER A 192 -12.13 -14.34 3.00
CA SER A 192 -12.19 -13.78 1.64
C SER A 192 -11.59 -14.72 0.60
N LEU A 193 -12.43 -15.38 -0.16
CA LEU A 193 -12.00 -16.23 -1.29
C LEU A 193 -11.17 -15.46 -2.34
N THR A 194 -11.40 -14.17 -2.48
CA THR A 194 -10.64 -13.32 -3.43
C THR A 194 -9.22 -13.01 -2.95
N GLY A 195 -8.96 -13.07 -1.64
CA GLY A 195 -7.62 -12.87 -1.07
C GLY A 195 -6.68 -14.05 -1.30
N ASN A 196 -7.22 -15.22 -1.59
CA ASN A 196 -6.49 -16.49 -1.69
C ASN A 196 -5.98 -16.78 -3.11
N SER A 197 -6.34 -15.96 -4.10
CA SER A 197 -5.85 -16.05 -5.47
C SER A 197 -4.59 -15.25 -5.69
N SER A 198 -3.75 -15.67 -6.66
CA SER A 198 -2.55 -14.94 -7.06
C SER A 198 -2.89 -13.49 -7.48
N ARG A 199 -2.13 -12.53 -7.00
CA ARG A 199 -2.27 -11.12 -7.35
C ARG A 199 -1.43 -10.70 -8.54
N LEU A 200 -0.31 -11.36 -8.75
CA LEU A 200 0.58 -11.12 -9.88
C LEU A 200 0.12 -11.85 -11.15
N GLY A 201 -0.49 -13.03 -10.99
CA GLY A 201 -1.20 -13.81 -12.01
C GLY A 201 -0.68 -13.65 -13.44
N GLY A 202 -1.50 -13.06 -14.30
CA GLY A 202 -1.15 -12.88 -15.71
C GLY A 202 0.05 -11.97 -15.95
N PHE A 203 0.30 -10.98 -15.08
CA PHE A 203 1.47 -10.09 -15.21
C PHE A 203 2.78 -10.86 -15.02
N ALA A 204 2.81 -11.78 -14.05
CA ALA A 204 3.97 -12.63 -13.82
C ALA A 204 4.21 -13.57 -15.00
N TYR A 205 3.17 -14.19 -15.54
CA TYR A 205 3.28 -15.05 -16.69
C TYR A 205 3.75 -14.32 -17.94
N GLN A 206 3.27 -13.11 -18.17
CA GLN A 206 3.65 -12.27 -19.32
C GLN A 206 4.96 -11.52 -19.09
N ASN A 207 5.50 -11.57 -17.88
CA ASN A 207 6.70 -10.83 -17.48
C ASN A 207 6.58 -9.32 -17.73
N THR A 208 5.47 -8.73 -17.35
CA THR A 208 5.15 -7.31 -17.59
C THR A 208 4.97 -6.53 -16.31
N ALA A 209 5.37 -5.26 -16.35
CA ALA A 209 5.12 -4.34 -15.25
C ALA A 209 3.61 -4.04 -15.11
N ILE A 210 3.15 -3.85 -13.89
CA ILE A 210 1.77 -3.48 -13.63
C ILE A 210 1.59 -1.98 -13.87
N PRO A 211 0.65 -1.55 -14.72
CA PRO A 211 0.41 -0.14 -14.95
C PRO A 211 -0.07 0.54 -13.67
N VAL A 212 0.63 1.59 -13.26
CA VAL A 212 0.25 2.41 -12.10
C VAL A 212 -0.79 3.43 -12.55
N VAL A 213 -2.03 3.19 -12.19
CA VAL A 213 -3.14 4.12 -12.44
C VAL A 213 -3.46 4.85 -11.13
N PRO A 214 -3.64 6.18 -11.15
CA PRO A 214 -4.04 6.90 -9.95
C PRO A 214 -5.38 6.36 -9.43
N PRO A 215 -5.59 6.38 -8.12
CA PRO A 215 -6.80 5.85 -7.52
C PRO A 215 -8.02 6.63 -7.98
N SER A 216 -9.07 5.94 -8.36
CA SER A 216 -10.36 6.55 -8.55
C SER A 216 -11.16 6.44 -7.25
N SER A 217 -11.73 7.55 -6.81
CA SER A 217 -12.53 7.64 -5.59
C SER A 217 -13.90 6.95 -5.68
N VAL A 218 -14.23 6.32 -6.78
CA VAL A 218 -15.63 6.01 -7.14
C VAL A 218 -16.05 4.58 -6.87
N GLU A 219 -15.15 3.67 -6.60
CA GLU A 219 -15.55 2.28 -6.34
C GLU A 219 -15.10 1.79 -4.98
N ALA A 220 -16.04 1.13 -4.30
CA ALA A 220 -15.91 0.56 -2.95
C ALA A 220 -14.77 -0.48 -2.78
N GLN A 221 -14.03 -0.78 -3.83
CA GLN A 221 -12.90 -1.72 -3.81
C GLN A 221 -11.53 -1.06 -3.55
N GLY A 222 -11.50 0.22 -3.18
CA GLY A 222 -10.26 0.90 -2.88
C GLY A 222 -9.39 1.09 -4.14
N TRP A 223 -8.11 1.21 -3.92
CA TRP A 223 -7.07 1.45 -4.91
C TRP A 223 -7.00 0.33 -5.97
N SER A 224 -7.78 0.41 -7.01
CA SER A 224 -7.68 -0.50 -8.14
C SER A 224 -6.83 0.11 -9.24
N PHE A 225 -5.87 -0.64 -9.77
CA PHE A 225 -5.23 -0.31 -11.03
C PHE A 225 -6.25 -0.62 -12.13
N ARG A 226 -6.74 0.40 -12.82
CA ARG A 226 -7.55 0.19 -14.01
C ARG A 226 -6.62 0.00 -15.20
N PRO A 227 -6.87 -1.01 -16.06
CA PRO A 227 -6.16 -1.12 -17.33
C PRO A 227 -6.31 0.16 -18.15
N ALA A 228 -5.29 0.50 -18.91
CA ALA A 228 -5.26 1.71 -19.75
C ALA A 228 -6.36 1.74 -20.82
N ASP A 229 -6.99 0.61 -21.12
CA ASP A 229 -8.05 0.48 -22.14
C ASP A 229 -9.31 1.29 -21.86
N ASN A 230 -9.48 1.78 -20.62
CA ASN A 230 -10.59 2.66 -20.26
C ASN A 230 -10.20 4.14 -20.23
N LEU A 231 -9.45 4.61 -21.21
CA LEU A 231 -9.18 6.04 -21.42
C LEU A 231 -10.47 6.88 -21.57
N GLN A 232 -11.57 6.26 -21.98
CA GLN A 232 -12.90 6.89 -22.00
C GLN A 232 -13.39 7.32 -20.60
N ASN A 233 -12.86 6.72 -19.54
CA ASN A 233 -13.21 7.06 -18.15
C ASN A 233 -12.31 8.10 -17.50
N ALA A 234 -11.42 8.76 -18.24
CA ALA A 234 -10.68 9.90 -17.73
C ALA A 234 -11.63 11.02 -17.26
N ALA A 235 -12.79 11.15 -17.90
CA ALA A 235 -13.85 12.07 -17.51
C ALA A 235 -14.50 11.71 -16.15
N THR A 236 -14.58 10.43 -15.78
CA THR A 236 -15.13 10.00 -14.48
C THR A 236 -14.18 10.21 -13.32
N ARG A 237 -12.89 10.49 -13.56
CA ARG A 237 -11.92 10.83 -12.50
C ARG A 237 -12.16 12.18 -11.86
N LEU A 238 -12.84 13.09 -12.55
CA LEU A 238 -13.16 14.44 -12.08
C LEU A 238 -14.52 14.55 -11.36
N GLY A 239 -15.11 13.45 -11.03
CA GLY A 239 -16.43 13.38 -10.41
C GLY A 239 -17.47 12.73 -11.33
N ASN A 240 -18.49 12.16 -10.74
CA ASN A 240 -19.59 11.51 -11.44
C ASN A 240 -20.17 12.42 -12.53
N GLY A 241 -19.83 12.17 -13.78
CA GLY A 241 -20.47 12.80 -14.92
C GLY A 241 -19.80 14.04 -15.51
N ALA A 242 -18.48 14.15 -15.42
CA ALA A 242 -17.73 15.06 -16.27
C ALA A 242 -17.57 14.45 -17.68
N GLY A 243 -18.67 14.27 -18.39
CA GLY A 243 -18.70 14.02 -19.83
C GLY A 243 -18.84 15.35 -20.58
N GLU A 244 -18.73 15.32 -21.91
CA GLU A 244 -18.96 16.51 -22.76
C GLU A 244 -20.37 17.09 -22.61
N GLU A 245 -21.32 16.29 -22.16
CA GLU A 245 -22.68 16.72 -21.75
C GLU A 245 -22.71 17.12 -20.27
N GLY A 246 -21.74 17.93 -19.84
CA GLY A 246 -21.44 18.26 -18.47
C GLY A 246 -22.66 18.68 -17.65
N LYS A 247 -22.75 18.16 -16.44
CA LYS A 247 -23.76 18.58 -15.45
C LYS A 247 -23.73 20.08 -15.29
N THR A 248 -24.91 20.68 -15.38
CA THR A 248 -25.10 22.10 -15.09
C THR A 248 -25.26 22.28 -13.59
N TYR A 249 -24.59 23.27 -13.04
CA TYR A 249 -24.67 23.60 -11.64
C TYR A 249 -25.42 24.93 -11.45
N ARG A 250 -26.29 24.95 -10.49
CA ARG A 250 -26.94 26.17 -10.00
C ARG A 250 -26.08 26.74 -8.90
N VAL A 251 -25.50 27.92 -9.18
CA VAL A 251 -24.63 28.65 -8.25
C VAL A 251 -25.41 29.85 -7.71
N GLU A 252 -25.69 29.85 -6.43
CA GLU A 252 -26.34 30.98 -5.75
C GLU A 252 -25.26 31.91 -5.19
N VAL A 253 -25.36 33.18 -5.53
CA VAL A 253 -24.43 34.22 -5.12
C VAL A 253 -25.16 35.24 -4.29
N THR A 254 -24.61 35.51 -3.12
CA THR A 254 -25.10 36.56 -2.20
C THR A 254 -24.13 37.72 -2.14
N GLY A 255 -24.65 38.89 -1.80
CA GLY A 255 -23.82 40.05 -1.55
C GLY A 255 -23.23 40.69 -2.81
N TYR A 256 -23.86 40.47 -3.96
CA TYR A 256 -23.38 41.02 -5.22
C TYR A 256 -23.48 42.56 -5.17
N SER A 257 -22.33 43.22 -5.25
CA SER A 257 -22.25 44.66 -5.40
C SER A 257 -21.54 44.97 -6.71
N ALA A 258 -22.25 45.59 -7.64
CA ALA A 258 -21.61 46.06 -8.88
C ALA A 258 -20.55 47.10 -8.53
N ASN A 259 -19.30 46.87 -8.92
CA ASN A 259 -18.17 47.78 -8.64
C ASN A 259 -18.30 49.20 -9.18
N ASN A 260 -19.33 49.48 -9.99
CA ASN A 260 -19.54 50.77 -10.62
C ASN A 260 -20.52 51.71 -9.90
N VAL A 261 -21.06 51.34 -8.74
CA VAL A 261 -22.01 52.19 -8.03
C VAL A 261 -21.36 52.73 -6.75
N ARG A 262 -20.89 53.94 -6.80
CA ARG A 262 -20.24 54.67 -5.66
C ARG A 262 -21.17 54.98 -4.49
N ARG A 263 -22.46 54.71 -4.58
CA ARG A 263 -23.45 54.88 -3.49
C ARG A 263 -24.36 53.68 -3.43
N ILE A 264 -23.95 52.73 -2.62
CA ILE A 264 -24.81 51.55 -2.35
C ILE A 264 -25.45 51.77 -0.97
N SER A 265 -26.78 51.86 -0.95
CA SER A 265 -27.54 51.71 0.25
C SER A 265 -27.22 50.35 0.86
N ARG A 266 -27.03 50.29 2.19
CA ARG A 266 -26.73 49.07 2.95
C ARG A 266 -27.74 47.94 2.76
N TYR A 267 -28.88 48.21 2.12
CA TYR A 267 -30.03 47.29 1.98
C TYR A 267 -30.18 46.68 0.59
N VAL A 268 -29.37 47.03 -0.39
CA VAL A 268 -29.48 46.47 -1.76
C VAL A 268 -28.37 45.48 -1.99
N ARG A 269 -28.52 44.32 -1.39
CA ARG A 269 -27.73 43.13 -1.76
C ARG A 269 -28.63 42.22 -2.60
N SER A 270 -28.39 42.15 -3.89
CA SER A 270 -29.14 41.22 -4.74
C SER A 270 -28.53 39.81 -4.69
N ASN A 271 -29.35 38.82 -4.45
CA ASN A 271 -29.00 37.43 -4.67
C ASN A 271 -29.17 37.16 -6.16
N ARG A 272 -28.15 36.54 -6.75
CA ARG A 272 -28.20 36.09 -8.16
C ARG A 272 -27.96 34.60 -8.22
N VAL A 273 -28.61 33.96 -9.20
CA VAL A 273 -28.47 32.55 -9.48
C VAL A 273 -27.87 32.41 -10.88
N TYR A 274 -26.82 31.65 -10.99
CA TYR A 274 -26.17 31.33 -12.24
C TYR A 274 -26.32 29.84 -12.52
N TYR A 275 -26.64 29.48 -13.73
CA TYR A 275 -26.60 28.12 -14.23
C TYR A 275 -25.32 27.97 -15.05
N VAL A 276 -24.38 27.19 -14.56
CA VAL A 276 -23.03 27.11 -15.13
C VAL A 276 -22.69 25.65 -15.42
N PRO A 277 -22.29 25.31 -16.63
CA PRO A 277 -21.79 23.98 -16.94
C PRO A 277 -20.47 23.77 -16.20
N PHE A 278 -20.16 22.53 -15.89
CA PHE A 278 -19.02 22.14 -15.05
C PHE A 278 -17.68 22.69 -15.57
N ASP A 279 -17.46 22.64 -16.88
CA ASP A 279 -16.24 23.11 -17.54
C ASP A 279 -15.95 24.60 -17.32
N LYS A 280 -17.01 25.42 -17.18
CA LYS A 280 -16.92 26.88 -16.97
C LYS A 280 -17.04 27.32 -15.50
N LEU A 281 -17.17 26.38 -14.60
CA LEU A 281 -17.43 26.66 -13.17
C LEU A 281 -16.29 27.47 -12.53
N SER A 282 -15.05 27.11 -12.83
CA SER A 282 -13.86 27.81 -12.30
C SER A 282 -13.73 29.25 -12.80
N GLU A 283 -14.07 29.48 -14.07
CA GLU A 283 -14.04 30.84 -14.64
C GLU A 283 -15.14 31.72 -14.03
N GLN A 284 -16.33 31.14 -13.85
CA GLN A 284 -17.44 31.85 -13.25
C GLN A 284 -17.18 32.17 -11.78
N PHE A 285 -16.53 31.29 -11.02
CA PHE A 285 -16.13 31.57 -9.63
C PHE A 285 -15.13 32.74 -9.56
N LYS A 286 -14.11 32.72 -10.41
CA LYS A 286 -13.16 33.84 -10.48
C LYS A 286 -13.84 35.16 -10.82
N ARG A 287 -14.84 35.13 -11.70
CA ARG A 287 -15.63 36.30 -12.06
C ARG A 287 -16.47 36.80 -10.88
N ILE A 288 -17.22 35.90 -10.21
CA ILE A 288 -18.05 36.23 -9.05
C ILE A 288 -17.22 36.87 -7.94
N HIS A 289 -16.06 36.28 -7.61
CA HIS A 289 -15.18 36.86 -6.58
C HIS A 289 -14.58 38.21 -6.99
N ARG A 290 -14.22 38.37 -8.27
CA ARG A 290 -13.72 39.66 -8.78
C ARG A 290 -14.78 40.74 -8.72
N GLU A 291 -16.04 40.37 -8.90
CA GLU A 291 -17.19 41.27 -8.80
C GLU A 291 -17.70 41.46 -7.36
N GLY A 292 -17.01 40.88 -6.37
CA GLY A 292 -17.31 41.05 -4.95
C GLY A 292 -18.46 40.20 -4.41
N GLY A 293 -18.98 39.26 -5.21
CA GLY A 293 -19.99 38.30 -4.79
C GLY A 293 -19.44 37.20 -3.88
N LYS A 294 -20.30 36.68 -3.02
CA LYS A 294 -19.99 35.49 -2.21
C LYS A 294 -20.89 34.33 -2.66
N ILE A 295 -20.27 33.20 -2.90
CA ILE A 295 -21.00 31.96 -3.27
C ILE A 295 -21.68 31.42 -2.00
N ALA A 296 -22.99 31.27 -2.04
CA ALA A 296 -23.78 30.76 -0.94
C ALA A 296 -24.03 29.26 -1.06
N SER A 297 -24.37 28.78 -2.25
CA SER A 297 -24.60 27.35 -2.50
C SER A 297 -24.27 26.96 -3.93
N ILE A 298 -23.92 25.69 -4.12
CA ILE A 298 -23.68 25.07 -5.42
C ILE A 298 -24.46 23.76 -5.43
N THR A 299 -25.47 23.70 -6.28
CA THR A 299 -26.30 22.49 -6.40
C THR A 299 -26.30 21.98 -7.83
N PRO A 300 -26.13 20.66 -8.06
CA PRO A 300 -26.27 20.13 -9.40
C PRO A 300 -27.72 20.27 -9.86
N VAL A 301 -27.91 20.63 -11.12
CA VAL A 301 -29.21 20.64 -11.75
C VAL A 301 -29.36 19.27 -12.43
N THR A 302 -30.28 18.47 -11.95
CA THR A 302 -30.67 17.17 -12.54
C THR A 302 -31.51 17.38 -13.76
#